data_9ab48d09f69cb15e5fcf712cf1612063
#
_entry.id   9ab48d09f69cb15e5fcf712cf1612063
#
_cell.length_a   1.000
_cell.length_b   1.000
_cell.length_c   1.000
_cell.angle_alpha   90.00
_cell.angle_beta   90.00
_cell.angle_gamma   90.00
#
_symmetry.space_group_name_H-M   'P 1'
#
loop_
_entity.id
_entity.type
_entity.pdbx_description
1 polymer ?
#
loop_
_entity_poly.entity_id
_entity_poly.type
_entity_poly.pdbx_seq_one_letter_code
_entity_poly.pdbx_strand_id
1 'polypeptide(L)'
;GECWNLKLVDVYCVNAEIYNILYINFIKYNLMGKYELNKNLAQMLKGGVIMDVTNAEQAKVAEAAGACAVMALERVPADIRRDGGVARMSDPQMIKEIQKAVSIPVMAKVRIGHFVEAQILEAIGIDFIDESEVLTPADELYHVDKTAFKVPFVCGARNLGEALRRIG
;
A
#
# COMPACT_ATOMS: atom_id res chain seq x y z
N GLY A 1 8.71 -34.60 -6.97
CA GLY A 1 9.10 -33.44 -7.69
C GLY A 1 7.90 -32.56 -7.92
N GLU A 2 7.56 -31.71 -6.95
CA GLU A 2 6.50 -30.70 -7.13
C GLU A 2 7.09 -29.52 -7.90
N CYS A 3 6.63 -29.34 -9.13
CA CYS A 3 6.89 -28.14 -9.92
C CYS A 3 6.32 -26.92 -9.17
N TRP A 4 7.18 -26.09 -8.67
CA TRP A 4 6.84 -24.74 -8.25
C TRP A 4 6.42 -23.94 -9.47
N ASN A 5 5.14 -23.89 -9.74
CA ASN A 5 4.58 -22.95 -10.69
C ASN A 5 4.72 -21.54 -10.10
N LEU A 6 5.84 -20.90 -10.37
CA LEU A 6 6.01 -19.45 -10.21
C LEU A 6 4.98 -18.77 -11.13
N LYS A 7 3.85 -18.39 -10.57
CA LYS A 7 2.85 -17.63 -11.30
C LYS A 7 3.24 -16.17 -11.28
N LEU A 8 3.20 -15.62 -12.48
CA LEU A 8 3.52 -14.25 -12.82
C LEU A 8 3.12 -13.27 -11.70
N VAL A 9 4.11 -12.65 -11.15
CA VAL A 9 3.97 -11.44 -10.34
C VAL A 9 4.11 -10.28 -11.32
N ASP A 10 3.01 -9.60 -11.62
CA ASP A 10 3.09 -8.36 -12.38
C ASP A 10 3.61 -7.27 -11.44
N VAL A 11 4.87 -6.92 -11.64
CA VAL A 11 5.55 -5.85 -10.89
C VAL A 11 5.43 -4.56 -11.69
N TYR A 12 4.70 -3.59 -11.17
CA TYR A 12 4.59 -2.28 -11.79
C TYR A 12 5.39 -1.25 -11.00
N CYS A 13 6.36 -0.62 -11.66
CA CYS A 13 7.07 0.53 -11.10
C CYS A 13 6.29 1.81 -11.41
N VAL A 14 5.81 2.47 -10.39
CA VAL A 14 5.33 3.85 -10.49
C VAL A 14 6.54 4.76 -10.28
N ASN A 15 7.00 5.40 -11.36
CA ASN A 15 8.10 6.36 -11.29
C ASN A 15 7.56 7.68 -10.70
N ALA A 16 7.76 7.87 -9.41
CA ALA A 16 7.83 9.22 -8.84
C ALA A 16 9.31 9.52 -8.57
N GLU A 17 9.78 10.72 -8.85
CA GLU A 17 11.20 11.12 -8.74
C GLU A 17 11.80 10.94 -7.34
N ILE A 18 11.03 10.55 -6.33
CA ILE A 18 11.45 10.42 -4.93
C ILE A 18 11.26 9.00 -4.37
N TYR A 19 10.35 8.17 -4.93
CA TYR A 19 10.10 6.79 -4.45
C TYR A 19 9.69 5.89 -5.61
N ASN A 20 10.46 4.85 -5.88
CA ASN A 20 10.01 3.74 -6.72
C ASN A 20 9.03 2.90 -5.89
N ILE A 21 7.74 3.02 -6.19
CA ILE A 21 6.70 2.19 -5.57
C ILE A 21 6.51 0.97 -6.45
N LEU A 22 6.77 -0.18 -5.86
CA LEU A 22 6.57 -1.46 -6.49
C LEU A 22 5.17 -1.98 -6.13
N TYR A 23 4.34 -2.17 -7.13
CA TYR A 23 3.06 -2.84 -6.96
C TYR A 23 3.22 -4.34 -7.17
N ILE A 24 2.87 -5.12 -6.14
CA ILE A 24 2.97 -6.58 -6.17
C ILE A 24 1.55 -7.15 -6.13
N ASN A 25 1.17 -7.80 -7.21
CA ASN A 25 -0.13 -8.44 -7.31
C ASN A 25 0.01 -9.96 -7.07
N PHE A 26 -0.44 -10.44 -5.90
CA PHE A 26 -0.49 -11.86 -5.60
C PHE A 26 -1.76 -12.50 -6.15
N ILE A 27 -1.62 -13.39 -7.11
CA ILE A 27 -2.74 -14.12 -7.71
C ILE A 27 -3.05 -15.36 -6.87
N LYS A 28 -4.19 -15.35 -6.16
CA LYS A 28 -4.79 -16.59 -5.66
C LYS A 28 -5.67 -17.23 -6.72
N TYR A 29 -5.54 -18.53 -6.93
CA TYR A 29 -5.97 -19.35 -8.09
C TYR A 29 -7.46 -19.33 -8.44
N ASN A 30 -8.35 -18.64 -7.75
CA ASN A 30 -9.80 -18.83 -7.92
C ASN A 30 -10.62 -17.58 -8.26
N LEU A 31 -10.03 -16.46 -8.71
CA LEU A 31 -10.81 -15.27 -9.01
C LEU A 31 -10.22 -14.49 -10.20
N MET A 32 -10.45 -14.99 -11.42
CA MET A 32 -10.11 -14.25 -12.67
C MET A 32 -10.60 -12.79 -12.60
N GLY A 33 -11.80 -12.53 -12.06
CA GLY A 33 -12.33 -11.17 -11.92
C GLY A 33 -11.58 -10.30 -10.92
N LYS A 34 -11.05 -10.86 -9.84
CA LYS A 34 -10.24 -10.12 -8.85
C LYS A 34 -8.86 -9.75 -9.42
N TYR A 35 -8.25 -10.66 -10.18
CA TYR A 35 -6.97 -10.40 -10.84
C TYR A 35 -7.07 -9.23 -11.81
N GLU A 36 -8.06 -9.24 -12.69
CA GLU A 36 -8.28 -8.16 -13.66
C GLU A 36 -8.57 -6.81 -12.95
N LEU A 37 -9.35 -6.83 -11.88
CA LEU A 37 -9.60 -5.62 -11.07
C LEU A 37 -8.30 -5.07 -10.48
N ASN A 38 -7.51 -5.90 -9.82
CA ASN A 38 -6.25 -5.49 -9.20
C ASN A 38 -5.23 -5.03 -10.24
N LYS A 39 -5.18 -5.69 -11.40
CA LYS A 39 -4.35 -5.28 -12.53
C LYS A 39 -4.75 -3.90 -13.06
N ASN A 40 -6.03 -3.65 -13.19
CA ASN A 40 -6.54 -2.35 -13.64
C ASN A 40 -6.24 -1.25 -12.61
N LEU A 41 -6.41 -1.52 -11.31
CA LEU A 41 -6.02 -0.61 -10.24
C LEU A 41 -4.51 -0.28 -10.29
N ALA A 42 -3.67 -1.29 -10.52
CA ALA A 42 -2.22 -1.08 -10.71
C ALA A 42 -1.90 -0.21 -11.92
N GLN A 43 -2.61 -0.39 -13.04
CA GLN A 43 -2.43 0.44 -14.24
C GLN A 43 -2.79 1.91 -13.99
N MET A 44 -3.78 2.20 -13.15
CA MET A 44 -4.14 3.57 -12.76
C MET A 44 -3.00 4.29 -12.03
N LEU A 45 -2.18 3.57 -11.29
CA LEU A 45 -1.06 4.14 -10.53
C LEU A 45 0.17 4.40 -11.40
N LYS A 46 0.26 3.76 -12.57
CA LYS A 46 1.45 3.81 -13.42
C LYS A 46 1.72 5.21 -13.94
N GLY A 47 2.90 5.74 -13.61
CA GLY A 47 3.32 7.09 -14.01
C GLY A 47 2.61 8.22 -13.26
N GLY A 48 1.75 7.88 -12.30
CA GLY A 48 1.05 8.85 -11.46
C GLY A 48 1.84 9.21 -10.20
N VAL A 49 1.27 10.13 -9.44
CA VAL A 49 1.80 10.57 -8.14
C VAL A 49 0.87 10.10 -7.04
N ILE A 50 1.42 9.45 -6.02
CA ILE A 50 0.73 9.12 -4.77
C ILE A 50 1.15 10.15 -3.74
N MET A 51 0.19 10.85 -3.12
CA MET A 51 0.45 11.89 -2.14
C MET A 51 0.19 11.40 -0.72
N ASP A 52 1.17 11.60 0.15
CA ASP A 52 1.02 11.37 1.59
C ASP A 52 0.13 12.46 2.20
N VAL A 53 -0.93 12.06 2.91
CA VAL A 53 -1.90 12.95 3.53
C VAL A 53 -2.21 12.52 4.96
N THR A 54 -2.47 13.50 5.84
CA THR A 54 -2.78 13.25 7.25
C THR A 54 -4.21 13.65 7.63
N ASN A 55 -4.98 14.18 6.69
CA ASN A 55 -6.38 14.56 6.89
C ASN A 55 -7.13 14.71 5.56
N ALA A 56 -8.45 14.86 5.65
CA ALA A 56 -9.33 14.97 4.49
C ALA A 56 -9.09 16.23 3.64
N GLU A 57 -8.68 17.34 4.24
CA GLU A 57 -8.42 18.58 3.50
C GLU A 57 -7.17 18.47 2.62
N GLN A 58 -6.10 17.87 3.15
CA GLN A 58 -4.91 17.56 2.35
C GLN A 58 -5.23 16.59 1.21
N ALA A 59 -6.10 15.60 1.45
CA ALA A 59 -6.51 14.66 0.42
C ALA A 59 -7.25 15.35 -0.73
N LYS A 60 -8.16 16.29 -0.45
CA LYS A 60 -8.82 17.11 -1.49
C LYS A 60 -7.83 17.95 -2.30
N VAL A 61 -6.86 18.55 -1.63
CA VAL A 61 -5.80 19.33 -2.31
C VAL A 61 -4.98 18.43 -3.22
N ALA A 62 -4.60 17.23 -2.75
CA ALA A 62 -3.85 16.26 -3.53
C ALA A 62 -4.63 15.81 -4.78
N GLU A 63 -5.92 15.49 -4.63
CA GLU A 63 -6.80 15.14 -5.74
C GLU A 63 -6.94 16.29 -6.74
N ALA A 64 -7.18 17.50 -6.27
CA ALA A 64 -7.27 18.70 -7.13
C ALA A 64 -5.96 19.00 -7.87
N ALA A 65 -4.81 18.64 -7.30
CA ALA A 65 -3.50 18.75 -7.92
C ALA A 65 -3.20 17.64 -8.93
N GLY A 66 -4.09 16.64 -9.09
CA GLY A 66 -3.94 15.55 -10.06
C GLY A 66 -3.22 14.32 -9.53
N ALA A 67 -3.17 14.10 -8.22
CA ALA A 67 -2.69 12.85 -7.66
C ALA A 67 -3.55 11.67 -8.15
N CYS A 68 -2.93 10.54 -8.45
CA CYS A 68 -3.65 9.33 -8.87
C CYS A 68 -4.16 8.50 -7.68
N ALA A 69 -3.61 8.73 -6.49
CA ALA A 69 -4.02 8.13 -5.22
C ALA A 69 -3.49 8.96 -4.05
N VAL A 70 -4.03 8.74 -2.86
CA VAL A 70 -3.50 9.29 -1.61
C VAL A 70 -3.12 8.17 -0.64
N MET A 71 -2.07 8.41 0.15
CA MET A 71 -1.63 7.53 1.22
C MET A 71 -2.01 8.17 2.56
N ALA A 72 -2.94 7.56 3.28
CA ALA A 72 -3.37 8.02 4.59
C ALA A 72 -2.32 7.66 5.65
N LEU A 73 -1.74 8.67 6.28
CA LEU A 73 -0.70 8.54 7.31
C LEU A 73 -1.12 9.24 8.60
N GLU A 74 -0.77 8.67 9.75
CA GLU A 74 -0.86 9.36 11.02
C GLU A 74 0.13 10.54 11.06
N ARG A 75 1.34 10.32 10.53
CA ARG A 75 2.42 11.30 10.42
C ARG A 75 3.19 11.07 9.12
N VAL A 76 3.59 12.15 8.47
CA VAL A 76 4.44 12.02 7.29
C VAL A 76 5.84 11.51 7.65
N PRO A 77 6.53 10.77 6.77
CA PRO A 77 7.84 10.18 7.07
C PRO A 77 8.89 11.20 7.55
N ALA A 78 8.84 12.41 7.05
CA ALA A 78 9.76 13.48 7.47
C ALA A 78 9.60 13.85 8.95
N ASP A 79 8.36 13.92 9.44
CA ASP A 79 8.06 14.21 10.84
C ASP A 79 8.48 13.06 11.76
N ILE A 80 8.26 11.82 11.33
CA ILE A 80 8.70 10.62 12.07
C ILE A 80 10.22 10.62 12.24
N ARG A 81 10.97 10.97 11.19
CA ARG A 81 12.44 11.03 11.25
C ARG A 81 12.94 12.17 12.15
N ARG A 82 12.25 13.32 12.13
CA ARG A 82 12.63 14.49 12.94
C ARG A 82 12.35 14.27 14.42
N ASP A 83 11.16 13.81 14.75
CA ASP A 83 10.65 13.81 16.12
C ASP A 83 10.83 12.45 16.81
N GLY A 84 11.12 11.38 16.04
CA GLY A 84 11.20 10.03 16.56
C GLY A 84 9.83 9.47 16.98
N GLY A 85 9.85 8.42 17.76
CA GLY A 85 8.65 7.79 18.32
C GLY A 85 8.19 6.54 17.57
N VAL A 86 7.07 5.97 18.01
CA VAL A 86 6.45 4.79 17.41
C VAL A 86 5.57 5.23 16.25
N ALA A 87 5.87 4.74 15.05
CA ALA A 87 5.03 4.91 13.88
C ALA A 87 4.16 3.66 13.69
N ARG A 88 2.87 3.84 13.44
CA ARG A 88 1.87 2.77 13.32
C ARG A 88 0.79 3.14 12.31
N MET A 89 -0.15 2.21 12.08
CA MET A 89 -1.32 2.44 11.24
C MET A 89 -2.10 3.68 11.72
N SER A 90 -2.62 4.44 10.75
CA SER A 90 -3.49 5.59 11.00
C SER A 90 -4.80 5.19 11.66
N ASP A 91 -5.42 6.14 12.37
CA ASP A 91 -6.76 5.96 12.95
C ASP A 91 -7.77 5.58 11.87
N PRO A 92 -8.53 4.49 12.04
CA PRO A 92 -9.57 4.07 11.09
C PRO A 92 -10.62 5.12 10.80
N GLN A 93 -10.95 5.99 11.77
CA GLN A 93 -11.90 7.06 11.58
C GLN A 93 -11.35 8.12 10.62
N MET A 94 -10.10 8.52 10.79
CA MET A 94 -9.43 9.46 9.87
C MET A 94 -9.37 8.88 8.45
N ILE A 95 -9.05 7.59 8.30
CA ILE A 95 -9.04 6.93 6.98
C ILE A 95 -10.42 7.01 6.32
N LYS A 96 -11.49 6.71 7.06
CA LYS A 96 -12.87 6.83 6.55
C LYS A 96 -13.25 8.26 6.17
N GLU A 97 -12.75 9.27 6.87
CA GLU A 97 -12.97 10.67 6.52
C GLU A 97 -12.26 11.03 5.21
N ILE A 98 -11.04 10.55 5.02
CA ILE A 98 -10.30 10.71 3.76
C ILE A 98 -11.04 10.00 2.61
N GLN A 99 -11.48 8.75 2.80
CA GLN A 99 -12.23 7.99 1.79
C GLN A 99 -13.53 8.70 1.35
N LYS A 100 -14.19 9.41 2.26
CA LYS A 100 -15.40 10.20 1.94
C LYS A 100 -15.09 11.51 1.23
N ALA A 101 -13.87 12.03 1.37
CA ALA A 101 -13.49 13.34 0.89
C ALA A 101 -12.99 13.35 -0.55
N VAL A 102 -12.52 12.21 -1.08
CA VAL A 102 -11.90 12.08 -2.40
C VAL A 102 -12.54 10.96 -3.21
N SER A 103 -12.40 11.03 -4.54
CA SER A 103 -12.85 10.00 -5.48
C SER A 103 -11.71 9.10 -5.97
N ILE A 104 -10.47 9.52 -5.75
CA ILE A 104 -9.27 8.74 -6.08
C ILE A 104 -9.00 7.66 -5.04
N PRO A 105 -8.28 6.58 -5.38
CA PRO A 105 -7.95 5.51 -4.44
C PRO A 105 -7.25 6.00 -3.18
N VAL A 106 -7.63 5.42 -2.04
CA VAL A 106 -7.03 5.67 -0.73
C VAL A 106 -6.23 4.46 -0.29
N MET A 107 -4.97 4.70 0.04
CA MET A 107 -4.05 3.71 0.58
C MET A 107 -3.80 3.97 2.06
N ALA A 108 -3.44 2.94 2.81
CA ALA A 108 -2.99 3.10 4.19
C ALA A 108 -1.87 2.12 4.52
N LYS A 109 -1.01 2.51 5.47
CA LYS A 109 0.16 1.74 5.89
C LYS A 109 -0.16 0.85 7.07
N VAL A 110 0.46 -0.34 7.06
CA VAL A 110 0.54 -1.25 8.21
C VAL A 110 1.98 -1.46 8.61
N ARG A 111 2.23 -1.75 9.87
CA ARG A 111 3.54 -2.16 10.34
C ARG A 111 3.92 -3.51 9.75
N ILE A 112 5.21 -3.73 9.51
CA ILE A 112 5.72 -5.01 9.00
C ILE A 112 5.30 -6.14 9.93
N GLY A 113 4.68 -7.19 9.37
CA GLY A 113 4.23 -8.37 10.08
C GLY A 113 2.92 -8.19 10.88
N HIS A 114 2.34 -7.00 10.92
CA HIS A 114 1.13 -6.76 11.72
C HIS A 114 -0.16 -7.08 10.94
N PHE A 115 -0.48 -8.36 10.85
CA PHE A 115 -1.63 -8.85 10.08
C PHE A 115 -2.99 -8.30 10.57
N VAL A 116 -3.12 -7.98 11.87
CA VAL A 116 -4.38 -7.42 12.42
C VAL A 116 -4.64 -6.01 11.88
N GLU A 117 -3.61 -5.17 11.74
CA GLU A 117 -3.76 -3.86 11.08
C GLU A 117 -4.24 -4.03 9.63
N ALA A 118 -3.68 -4.98 8.90
CA ALA A 118 -4.13 -5.28 7.54
C ALA A 118 -5.59 -5.76 7.48
N GLN A 119 -6.02 -6.59 8.45
CA GLN A 119 -7.42 -7.03 8.57
C GLN A 119 -8.37 -5.86 8.86
N ILE A 120 -7.97 -4.93 9.71
CA ILE A 120 -8.75 -3.71 10.00
C ILE A 120 -8.91 -2.88 8.72
N LEU A 121 -7.81 -2.65 7.98
CA LEU A 121 -7.86 -1.89 6.73
C LEU A 121 -8.74 -2.56 5.68
N GLU A 122 -8.64 -3.88 5.52
CA GLU A 122 -9.54 -4.61 4.62
C GLU A 122 -11.01 -4.49 5.05
N ALA A 123 -11.29 -4.56 6.35
CA ALA A 123 -12.65 -4.45 6.89
C ALA A 123 -13.27 -3.06 6.69
N ILE A 124 -12.50 -1.99 6.68
CA ILE A 124 -12.98 -0.64 6.39
C ILE A 124 -13.05 -0.33 4.89
N GLY A 125 -12.67 -1.27 4.03
CA GLY A 125 -12.77 -1.14 2.58
C GLY A 125 -11.70 -0.23 1.97
N ILE A 126 -10.47 -0.30 2.45
CA ILE A 126 -9.34 0.41 1.85
C ILE A 126 -9.06 -0.11 0.44
N ASP A 127 -8.59 0.75 -0.47
CA ASP A 127 -8.30 0.34 -1.85
C ASP A 127 -6.97 -0.40 -1.98
N PHE A 128 -5.95 0.01 -1.19
CA PHE A 128 -4.63 -0.63 -1.15
C PHE A 128 -4.05 -0.61 0.26
N ILE A 129 -3.27 -1.64 0.59
CA ILE A 129 -2.51 -1.73 1.84
C ILE A 129 -1.02 -1.64 1.52
N ASP A 130 -0.28 -0.80 2.25
CA ASP A 130 1.18 -0.72 2.19
C ASP A 130 1.80 -1.28 3.47
N GLU A 131 2.48 -2.42 3.36
CA GLU A 131 3.32 -2.96 4.43
C GLU A 131 4.68 -2.27 4.38
N SER A 132 4.83 -1.21 5.19
CA SER A 132 5.88 -0.20 5.03
C SER A 132 6.96 -0.27 6.09
N GLU A 133 8.23 -0.19 5.64
CA GLU A 133 9.41 -0.04 6.50
C GLU A 133 9.50 1.30 7.23
N VAL A 134 8.74 2.30 6.81
CA VAL A 134 8.71 3.62 7.47
C VAL A 134 8.08 3.53 8.84
N LEU A 135 7.17 2.56 9.03
CA LEU A 135 6.54 2.30 10.32
C LEU A 135 7.41 1.38 11.18
N THR A 136 7.19 1.41 12.49
CA THR A 136 7.86 0.50 13.43
C THR A 136 7.51 -0.94 13.07
N PRO A 137 8.47 -1.85 12.85
CA PRO A 137 8.19 -3.26 12.62
C PRO A 137 7.45 -3.86 13.82
N ALA A 138 6.45 -4.68 13.56
CA ALA A 138 5.76 -5.49 14.57
C ALA A 138 6.38 -6.89 14.65
N ASP A 139 7.00 -7.34 13.57
CA ASP A 139 7.74 -8.60 13.48
C ASP A 139 9.03 -8.38 12.67
N GLU A 140 10.15 -8.92 13.15
CA GLU A 140 11.46 -8.79 12.48
C GLU A 140 11.72 -9.92 11.49
N LEU A 141 10.99 -11.04 11.60
CA LEU A 141 11.21 -12.25 10.80
C LEU A 141 10.16 -12.44 9.70
N TYR A 142 8.90 -12.06 9.98
CA TYR A 142 7.77 -12.37 9.13
C TYR A 142 7.07 -11.12 8.61
N HIS A 143 6.73 -11.15 7.33
CA HIS A 143 5.83 -10.20 6.70
C HIS A 143 4.39 -10.71 6.80
N VAL A 144 3.42 -9.81 6.55
CA VAL A 144 2.01 -10.19 6.42
C VAL A 144 1.84 -11.14 5.23
N ASP A 145 1.14 -12.26 5.41
CA ASP A 145 0.73 -13.13 4.28
C ASP A 145 -0.29 -12.39 3.40
N LYS A 146 0.22 -11.72 2.37
CA LYS A 146 -0.57 -10.90 1.44
C LYS A 146 -1.58 -11.71 0.63
N THR A 147 -1.33 -13.02 0.49
CA THR A 147 -2.22 -13.92 -0.27
C THR A 147 -3.54 -14.18 0.46
N ALA A 148 -3.57 -14.00 1.79
CA ALA A 148 -4.76 -14.17 2.62
C ALA A 148 -5.79 -13.04 2.45
N PHE A 149 -5.40 -11.90 1.85
CA PHE A 149 -6.23 -10.71 1.71
C PHE A 149 -6.86 -10.59 0.32
N LYS A 150 -8.01 -9.90 0.25
CA LYS A 150 -8.66 -9.55 -1.00
C LYS A 150 -8.13 -8.23 -1.56
N VAL A 151 -7.75 -7.33 -0.66
CA VAL A 151 -7.18 -6.02 -0.99
C VAL A 151 -5.76 -6.17 -1.52
N PRO A 152 -5.38 -5.48 -2.60
CA PRO A 152 -4.01 -5.49 -3.11
C PRO A 152 -3.05 -4.77 -2.17
N PHE A 153 -1.81 -5.24 -2.14
CA PHE A 153 -0.72 -4.60 -1.41
C PHE A 153 0.15 -3.78 -2.34
N VAL A 154 0.60 -2.62 -1.85
CA VAL A 154 1.61 -1.76 -2.46
C VAL A 154 2.80 -1.71 -1.52
N CYS A 155 4.01 -1.91 -2.03
CA CYS A 155 5.22 -1.86 -1.23
C CYS A 155 6.27 -1.00 -1.93
N GLY A 156 6.97 -0.17 -1.17
CA GLY A 156 8.10 0.59 -1.68
C GLY A 156 9.33 -0.30 -1.88
N ALA A 157 10.04 -0.10 -3.00
CA ALA A 157 11.33 -0.73 -3.25
C ALA A 157 12.24 0.21 -4.07
N ARG A 158 13.49 0.34 -3.65
CA ARG A 158 14.49 1.19 -4.33
C ARG A 158 15.23 0.47 -5.46
N ASN A 159 15.20 -0.86 -5.44
CA ASN A 159 15.87 -1.72 -6.41
C ASN A 159 15.21 -3.10 -6.48
N LEU A 160 15.61 -3.90 -7.47
CA LEU A 160 15.06 -5.24 -7.69
C LEU A 160 15.24 -6.17 -6.49
N GLY A 161 16.36 -6.08 -5.77
CA GLY A 161 16.60 -6.92 -4.59
C GLY A 161 15.62 -6.64 -3.47
N GLU A 162 15.29 -5.37 -3.21
CA GLU A 162 14.22 -5.00 -2.26
C GLU A 162 12.85 -5.47 -2.76
N ALA A 163 12.57 -5.31 -4.04
CA ALA A 163 11.33 -5.79 -4.63
C ALA A 163 11.12 -7.29 -4.42
N LEU A 164 12.14 -8.08 -4.69
CA LEU A 164 12.07 -9.54 -4.50
C LEU A 164 11.85 -9.92 -3.03
N ARG A 165 12.44 -9.18 -2.09
CA ARG A 165 12.19 -9.39 -0.66
C ARG A 165 10.77 -9.03 -0.21
N ARG A 166 10.05 -8.17 -0.96
CA ARG A 166 8.64 -7.85 -0.69
C ARG A 166 7.68 -8.92 -1.21
N ILE A 167 8.13 -9.73 -2.15
CA ILE A 167 7.34 -10.80 -2.78
C ILE A 167 7.43 -12.10 -1.94
N GLY A 168 8.58 -12.37 -1.35
CA GLY A 168 8.89 -13.62 -0.63
C GLY A 168 8.34 -13.71 0.77
#